data_88cb6897390bfc1427288398e5d4f4c7
#
_entry.id   88cb6897390bfc1427288398e5d4f4c7
#
_cell.length_a   1.000
_cell.length_b   1.000
_cell.length_c   1.000
_cell.angle_alpha   90.00
_cell.angle_beta   90.00
_cell.angle_gamma   90.00
#
_symmetry.space_group_name_H-M   'P 1'
#
loop_
_entity.id
_entity.type
_entity.pdbx_description
1 polymer ?
#
loop_
_entity_poly.entity_id
_entity_poly.type
_entity_poly.pdbx_seq_one_letter_code
_entity_poly.pdbx_strand_id
1 'polypeptide(L)'
;LQALKADEIIALEDHYDCGVYPMQPVALVRGQGARVWDADGREYIDCMAGHGVANVGHANPAVNRAITEQIARLITCHGAVYNDQRALLLQKLVSIAPPGFERAFLCNSGAEAVEAAFKFARLVTGRKKIVAAMRGFHGRTFGALSATWRKEYREPFEPLVPGFEFVPYNKLDRMQEAVTEETAAVILEVVQGEGGVYPGDPEYLRGVQAICQEKGALFIVDEIQTGFGRTGKTFACEHYDLRPDLMCVAKGLAGGLPMGAVLIGARVGALPKRVHGNTFGGNPLCCAAALATIGYLESENLPRRAAERGEQLLA
;
A
#
# COMPACT_ATOMS: atom_id res chain seq x y z
N LEU A 1 22.66 -4.70 -26.13
CA LEU A 1 22.99 -3.40 -25.57
C LEU A 1 24.31 -3.55 -24.78
N GLN A 2 25.28 -2.66 -25.02
CA GLN A 2 26.52 -2.63 -24.25
C GLN A 2 26.19 -2.26 -22.78
N ALA A 3 26.81 -2.94 -21.82
CA ALA A 3 26.63 -2.61 -20.41
C ALA A 3 27.24 -1.22 -20.13
N LEU A 4 26.45 -0.32 -19.60
CA LEU A 4 26.90 1.02 -19.19
C LEU A 4 27.66 0.92 -17.86
N LYS A 5 28.66 1.78 -17.67
CA LYS A 5 29.35 1.98 -16.39
C LYS A 5 28.50 2.83 -15.45
N ALA A 6 28.82 2.80 -14.16
CA ALA A 6 28.05 3.56 -13.16
C ALA A 6 28.01 5.06 -13.46
N ASP A 7 29.14 5.66 -13.80
CA ASP A 7 29.24 7.09 -14.15
C ASP A 7 28.38 7.46 -15.38
N GLU A 8 28.32 6.57 -16.39
CA GLU A 8 27.51 6.79 -17.59
C GLU A 8 26.01 6.73 -17.27
N ILE A 9 25.60 5.80 -16.40
CA ILE A 9 24.20 5.67 -15.94
C ILE A 9 23.81 6.92 -15.16
N ILE A 10 24.63 7.33 -14.19
CA ILE A 10 24.38 8.53 -13.36
C ILE A 10 24.29 9.78 -14.24
N ALA A 11 25.23 9.97 -15.17
CA ALA A 11 25.21 11.14 -16.05
C ALA A 11 23.95 11.18 -16.96
N LEU A 12 23.46 10.02 -17.42
CA LEU A 12 22.25 9.93 -18.21
C LEU A 12 21.01 10.25 -17.38
N GLU A 13 20.88 9.68 -16.18
CA GLU A 13 19.75 9.96 -15.29
C GLU A 13 19.76 11.44 -14.84
N ASP A 14 20.88 11.99 -14.41
CA ASP A 14 21.00 13.41 -14.03
C ASP A 14 20.62 14.37 -15.17
N HIS A 15 20.88 13.97 -16.42
CA HIS A 15 20.56 14.80 -17.59
C HIS A 15 19.09 14.74 -17.98
N TYR A 16 18.45 13.57 -17.88
CA TYR A 16 17.11 13.35 -18.44
C TYR A 16 15.99 13.24 -17.38
N ASP A 17 16.33 13.00 -16.09
CA ASP A 17 15.34 12.99 -15.04
C ASP A 17 14.87 14.41 -14.69
N CYS A 18 13.66 14.51 -14.19
CA CYS A 18 13.08 15.79 -13.77
C CYS A 18 13.62 16.33 -12.44
N GLY A 19 14.47 15.60 -11.74
CA GLY A 19 15.18 16.00 -10.52
C GLY A 19 14.33 16.07 -9.25
N VAL A 20 13.17 15.43 -9.19
CA VAL A 20 12.32 15.45 -7.97
C VAL A 20 12.82 14.57 -6.84
N TYR A 21 13.75 13.66 -7.11
CA TYR A 21 14.34 12.80 -6.10
C TYR A 21 15.77 13.23 -5.73
N PRO A 22 16.12 13.27 -4.42
CA PRO A 22 17.53 13.41 -4.02
C PRO A 22 18.28 12.10 -4.29
N MET A 23 18.95 12.02 -5.45
CA MET A 23 19.61 10.80 -5.90
C MET A 23 20.86 10.47 -5.05
N GLN A 24 21.07 9.18 -4.80
CA GLN A 24 22.32 8.66 -4.24
C GLN A 24 23.25 8.29 -5.40
N PRO A 25 24.57 8.50 -5.30
CA PRO A 25 25.52 8.22 -6.40
C PRO A 25 25.83 6.72 -6.51
N VAL A 26 24.81 5.90 -6.72
CA VAL A 26 24.89 4.44 -6.84
C VAL A 26 23.97 3.96 -7.97
N ALA A 27 24.53 3.36 -9.00
CA ALA A 27 23.79 2.84 -10.15
C ALA A 27 23.52 1.33 -9.98
N LEU A 28 22.41 0.94 -9.36
CA LEU A 28 22.04 -0.45 -9.12
C LEU A 28 21.54 -1.13 -10.41
N VAL A 29 22.11 -2.31 -10.73
CA VAL A 29 21.78 -3.05 -11.96
C VAL A 29 21.35 -4.49 -11.71
N ARG A 30 21.54 -5.03 -10.51
CA ARG A 30 21.20 -6.41 -10.16
C ARG A 30 20.74 -6.52 -8.71
N GLY A 31 19.78 -7.42 -8.45
CA GLY A 31 19.35 -7.77 -7.10
C GLY A 31 19.10 -9.27 -6.97
N GLN A 32 19.35 -9.82 -5.76
CA GLN A 32 19.02 -11.19 -5.40
C GLN A 32 18.79 -11.31 -3.88
N GLY A 33 17.62 -11.72 -3.47
CA GLY A 33 17.27 -11.75 -2.06
C GLY A 33 17.38 -10.35 -1.44
N ALA A 34 18.18 -10.21 -0.38
CA ALA A 34 18.45 -8.93 0.28
C ALA A 34 19.74 -8.24 -0.20
N ARG A 35 20.32 -8.66 -1.32
CA ARG A 35 21.54 -8.11 -1.87
C ARG A 35 21.30 -7.44 -3.20
N VAL A 36 21.98 -6.33 -3.44
CA VAL A 36 21.96 -5.60 -4.70
C VAL A 36 23.40 -5.29 -5.14
N TRP A 37 23.61 -5.11 -6.43
CA TRP A 37 24.91 -4.79 -7.02
C TRP A 37 24.79 -3.59 -7.93
N ASP A 38 25.79 -2.70 -7.84
CA ASP A 38 25.92 -1.60 -8.79
C ASP A 38 26.56 -2.05 -10.13
N ALA A 39 26.63 -1.12 -11.07
CA ALA A 39 27.20 -1.36 -12.39
C ALA A 39 28.70 -1.63 -12.38
N ASP A 40 29.39 -1.28 -11.31
CA ASP A 40 30.82 -1.56 -11.11
C ASP A 40 31.07 -2.89 -10.39
N GLY A 41 29.99 -3.62 -10.04
CA GLY A 41 30.03 -4.94 -9.41
C GLY A 41 30.15 -4.92 -7.89
N ARG A 42 30.06 -3.76 -7.22
CA ARG A 42 30.07 -3.66 -5.76
C ARG A 42 28.76 -4.18 -5.21
N GLU A 43 28.86 -5.02 -4.18
CA GLU A 43 27.70 -5.58 -3.46
C GLU A 43 27.26 -4.68 -2.30
N TYR A 44 25.94 -4.57 -2.10
CA TYR A 44 25.31 -3.90 -0.98
C TYR A 44 24.23 -4.78 -0.34
N ILE A 45 24.00 -4.62 0.96
CA ILE A 45 22.82 -5.16 1.63
C ILE A 45 21.68 -4.13 1.48
N ASP A 46 20.60 -4.55 0.86
CA ASP A 46 19.42 -3.69 0.65
C ASP A 46 18.52 -3.69 1.90
N CYS A 47 18.68 -2.66 2.73
CA CYS A 47 17.84 -2.41 3.90
C CYS A 47 16.58 -1.58 3.56
N MET A 48 16.48 -1.04 2.34
CA MET A 48 15.34 -0.25 1.90
C MET A 48 14.26 -1.08 1.19
N ALA A 49 14.65 -2.19 0.58
CA ALA A 49 13.77 -3.09 -0.18
C ALA A 49 12.90 -2.37 -1.21
N GLY A 50 13.48 -1.42 -1.97
CA GLY A 50 12.73 -0.60 -2.93
C GLY A 50 11.61 0.20 -2.27
N HIS A 51 11.86 0.81 -1.13
CA HIS A 51 10.89 1.54 -0.29
C HIS A 51 9.83 0.63 0.37
N GLY A 52 10.26 -0.53 0.85
CA GLY A 52 9.38 -1.51 1.50
C GLY A 52 8.57 -2.37 0.52
N VAL A 53 9.04 -2.55 -0.70
CA VAL A 53 8.35 -3.28 -1.78
C VAL A 53 8.82 -4.72 -1.90
N ALA A 54 10.13 -4.98 -1.81
CA ALA A 54 10.74 -6.28 -2.05
C ALA A 54 10.63 -7.22 -0.83
N ASN A 55 9.42 -7.43 -0.30
CA ASN A 55 9.18 -8.25 0.90
C ASN A 55 9.60 -9.71 0.74
N VAL A 56 9.58 -10.23 -0.49
CA VAL A 56 10.01 -11.59 -0.83
C VAL A 56 11.44 -11.65 -1.38
N GLY A 57 12.16 -10.53 -1.34
CA GLY A 57 13.50 -10.36 -1.88
C GLY A 57 13.52 -10.10 -3.39
N HIS A 58 14.66 -9.54 -3.85
CA HIS A 58 14.90 -9.29 -5.27
C HIS A 58 15.01 -10.60 -6.06
N ALA A 59 14.57 -10.57 -7.30
CA ALA A 59 14.65 -11.70 -8.24
C ALA A 59 14.12 -13.03 -7.65
N ASN A 60 13.03 -12.97 -6.88
CA ASN A 60 12.44 -14.16 -6.27
C ASN A 60 12.07 -15.19 -7.36
N PRO A 61 12.57 -16.45 -7.26
CA PRO A 61 12.37 -17.45 -8.32
C PRO A 61 10.90 -17.80 -8.59
N ALA A 62 10.04 -17.81 -7.57
CA ALA A 62 8.62 -18.10 -7.72
C ALA A 62 7.90 -16.97 -8.47
N VAL A 63 8.20 -15.73 -8.11
CA VAL A 63 7.63 -14.54 -8.76
C VAL A 63 8.14 -14.43 -10.19
N ASN A 64 9.45 -14.60 -10.42
CA ASN A 64 10.02 -14.57 -11.78
C ASN A 64 9.42 -15.61 -12.70
N ARG A 65 9.21 -16.84 -12.21
CA ARG A 65 8.56 -17.91 -12.98
C ARG A 65 7.14 -17.52 -13.36
N ALA A 66 6.33 -17.07 -12.41
CA ALA A 66 4.95 -16.67 -12.69
C ALA A 66 4.86 -15.51 -13.69
N ILE A 67 5.76 -14.53 -13.60
CA ILE A 67 5.87 -13.43 -14.58
C ILE A 67 6.22 -13.99 -15.97
N THR A 68 7.25 -14.85 -16.08
CA THR A 68 7.70 -15.41 -17.36
C THR A 68 6.63 -16.25 -18.03
N GLU A 69 5.92 -17.08 -17.28
CA GLU A 69 4.81 -17.88 -17.78
C GLU A 69 3.63 -17.00 -18.22
N GLN A 70 3.31 -15.97 -17.46
CA GLN A 70 2.18 -15.09 -17.78
C GLN A 70 2.45 -14.16 -18.97
N ILE A 71 3.68 -13.68 -19.15
CA ILE A 71 4.08 -12.88 -20.33
C ILE A 71 3.80 -13.65 -21.63
N ALA A 72 4.03 -14.97 -21.65
CA ALA A 72 3.78 -15.81 -22.82
C ALA A 72 2.27 -16.03 -23.11
N ARG A 73 1.39 -15.69 -22.18
CA ARG A 73 -0.07 -15.89 -22.30
C ARG A 73 -0.82 -14.60 -22.60
N LEU A 74 -0.82 -13.68 -21.65
CA LEU A 74 -1.57 -12.43 -21.74
C LEU A 74 -1.03 -11.41 -20.72
N ILE A 75 -0.54 -10.26 -21.18
CA ILE A 75 0.01 -9.21 -20.30
C ILE A 75 -1.11 -8.32 -19.77
N THR A 76 -2.01 -7.85 -20.63
CA THR A 76 -3.06 -6.90 -20.27
C THR A 76 -4.45 -7.40 -20.68
N CYS A 77 -5.47 -7.04 -19.91
CA CYS A 77 -6.86 -7.36 -20.19
C CYS A 77 -7.74 -6.24 -19.64
N HIS A 78 -8.66 -5.75 -20.46
CA HIS A 78 -9.59 -4.69 -20.06
C HIS A 78 -10.44 -5.09 -18.84
N GLY A 79 -10.67 -4.14 -17.92
CA GLY A 79 -11.40 -4.39 -16.67
C GLY A 79 -12.84 -4.90 -16.83
N ALA A 80 -13.47 -4.67 -17.99
CA ALA A 80 -14.83 -5.15 -18.29
C ALA A 80 -14.87 -6.59 -18.81
N VAL A 81 -13.71 -7.24 -19.04
CA VAL A 81 -13.61 -8.65 -19.50
C VAL A 81 -13.07 -9.49 -18.36
N TYR A 82 -13.64 -10.65 -18.12
CA TYR A 82 -13.17 -11.57 -17.08
C TYR A 82 -11.80 -12.16 -17.43
N ASN A 83 -10.99 -12.39 -16.37
CA ASN A 83 -9.65 -12.98 -16.50
C ASN A 83 -9.37 -13.91 -15.33
N ASP A 84 -8.71 -15.05 -15.62
CA ASP A 84 -8.40 -16.10 -14.65
C ASP A 84 -7.49 -15.60 -13.50
N GLN A 85 -6.38 -14.94 -13.83
CA GLN A 85 -5.42 -14.48 -12.84
C GLN A 85 -6.03 -13.42 -11.90
N ARG A 86 -6.83 -12.52 -12.47
CA ARG A 86 -7.55 -11.52 -11.67
C ARG A 86 -8.60 -12.16 -10.76
N ALA A 87 -9.35 -13.12 -11.25
CA ALA A 87 -10.35 -13.83 -10.44
C ALA A 87 -9.71 -14.56 -9.25
N LEU A 88 -8.61 -15.28 -9.50
CA LEU A 88 -7.86 -15.97 -8.45
C LEU A 88 -7.25 -15.00 -7.45
N LEU A 89 -6.70 -13.86 -7.90
CA LEU A 89 -6.14 -12.87 -7.00
C LEU A 89 -7.20 -12.21 -6.11
N LEU A 90 -8.36 -11.85 -6.67
CA LEU A 90 -9.47 -11.29 -5.89
C LEU A 90 -9.92 -12.27 -4.79
N GLN A 91 -10.09 -13.55 -5.12
CA GLN A 91 -10.39 -14.60 -4.15
C GLN A 91 -9.28 -14.72 -3.09
N LYS A 92 -8.02 -14.73 -3.52
CA LYS A 92 -6.87 -14.85 -2.60
C LYS A 92 -6.78 -13.69 -1.64
N LEU A 93 -6.90 -12.45 -2.12
CA LEU A 93 -6.85 -11.25 -1.28
C LEU A 93 -7.93 -11.27 -0.18
N VAL A 94 -9.15 -11.64 -0.54
CA VAL A 94 -10.24 -11.76 0.44
C VAL A 94 -9.97 -12.89 1.43
N SER A 95 -9.41 -14.01 0.98
CA SER A 95 -9.16 -15.18 1.84
C SER A 95 -8.07 -14.96 2.89
N ILE A 96 -7.09 -14.09 2.62
CA ILE A 96 -6.00 -13.77 3.56
C ILE A 96 -6.28 -12.53 4.41
N ALA A 97 -7.32 -11.78 4.07
CA ALA A 97 -7.71 -10.58 4.81
C ALA A 97 -8.33 -10.94 6.17
N PRO A 98 -8.26 -10.03 7.15
CA PRO A 98 -9.02 -10.16 8.38
C PRO A 98 -10.52 -10.37 8.10
N PRO A 99 -11.26 -11.07 8.97
CA PRO A 99 -12.68 -11.30 8.77
C PRO A 99 -13.49 -10.00 8.57
N GLY A 100 -14.45 -10.03 7.64
CA GLY A 100 -15.32 -8.90 7.33
C GLY A 100 -15.10 -8.29 5.94
N PHE A 101 -14.01 -8.66 5.26
CA PHE A 101 -13.79 -8.28 3.87
C PHE A 101 -14.44 -9.29 2.91
N GLU A 102 -15.12 -8.79 1.88
CA GLU A 102 -15.86 -9.62 0.92
C GLU A 102 -15.43 -9.39 -0.53
N ARG A 103 -14.81 -8.26 -0.81
CA ARG A 103 -14.48 -7.82 -2.16
C ARG A 103 -13.13 -7.10 -2.19
N ALA A 104 -12.58 -6.92 -3.39
CA ALA A 104 -11.44 -6.04 -3.61
C ALA A 104 -11.58 -5.28 -4.94
N PHE A 105 -11.03 -4.07 -4.96
CA PHE A 105 -10.80 -3.27 -6.17
C PHE A 105 -9.31 -3.22 -6.43
N LEU A 106 -8.88 -3.52 -7.67
CA LEU A 106 -7.47 -3.56 -8.06
C LEU A 106 -7.07 -2.28 -8.80
N CYS A 107 -5.89 -1.75 -8.47
CA CYS A 107 -5.30 -0.56 -9.07
C CYS A 107 -3.77 -0.75 -9.23
N ASN A 108 -3.01 0.32 -9.48
CA ASN A 108 -1.60 0.22 -9.88
C ASN A 108 -0.62 0.78 -8.84
N SER A 109 -1.12 1.46 -7.84
CA SER A 109 -0.30 2.09 -6.79
C SER A 109 -1.06 2.24 -5.47
N GLY A 110 -0.32 2.51 -4.39
CA GLY A 110 -0.92 2.84 -3.10
C GLY A 110 -1.72 4.14 -3.13
N ALA A 111 -1.24 5.17 -3.85
CA ALA A 111 -1.98 6.42 -3.99
C ALA A 111 -3.33 6.21 -4.69
N GLU A 112 -3.39 5.39 -5.76
CA GLU A 112 -4.65 5.03 -6.40
C GLU A 112 -5.58 4.24 -5.47
N ALA A 113 -5.04 3.37 -4.61
CA ALA A 113 -5.84 2.66 -3.61
C ALA A 113 -6.46 3.64 -2.60
N VAL A 114 -5.70 4.60 -2.11
CA VAL A 114 -6.19 5.65 -1.19
C VAL A 114 -7.24 6.53 -1.87
N GLU A 115 -7.01 6.97 -3.11
CA GLU A 115 -8.00 7.72 -3.91
C GLU A 115 -9.31 6.94 -4.06
N ALA A 116 -9.21 5.65 -4.38
CA ALA A 116 -10.39 4.79 -4.49
C ALA A 116 -11.12 4.66 -3.16
N ALA A 117 -10.39 4.44 -2.04
CA ALA A 117 -10.98 4.32 -0.71
C ALA A 117 -11.74 5.60 -0.31
N PHE A 118 -11.19 6.79 -0.56
CA PHE A 118 -11.88 8.06 -0.29
C PHE A 118 -13.14 8.23 -1.14
N LYS A 119 -13.05 7.89 -2.43
CA LYS A 119 -14.21 7.95 -3.34
C LYS A 119 -15.31 6.97 -2.90
N PHE A 120 -14.95 5.76 -2.50
CA PHE A 120 -15.90 4.75 -2.03
C PHE A 120 -16.54 5.19 -0.71
N ALA A 121 -15.76 5.72 0.23
CA ALA A 121 -16.27 6.23 1.48
C ALA A 121 -17.27 7.38 1.28
N ARG A 122 -16.92 8.37 0.45
CA ARG A 122 -17.82 9.49 0.12
C ARG A 122 -19.08 9.02 -0.62
N LEU A 123 -18.96 8.04 -1.51
CA LEU A 123 -20.09 7.51 -2.28
C LEU A 123 -21.11 6.78 -1.38
N VAL A 124 -20.60 5.90 -0.50
CA VAL A 124 -21.46 5.04 0.34
C VAL A 124 -22.12 5.83 1.46
N THR A 125 -21.38 6.76 2.08
CA THR A 125 -21.91 7.56 3.19
C THR A 125 -22.70 8.80 2.74
N GLY A 126 -22.50 9.26 1.50
CA GLY A 126 -23.01 10.56 1.03
C GLY A 126 -22.33 11.77 1.66
N ARG A 127 -21.33 11.55 2.51
CA ARG A 127 -20.62 12.57 3.29
C ARG A 127 -19.31 12.94 2.60
N LYS A 128 -18.69 14.07 3.02
CA LYS A 128 -17.47 14.60 2.33
C LYS A 128 -16.24 14.64 3.21
N LYS A 129 -16.39 14.78 4.53
CA LYS A 129 -15.29 14.96 5.46
C LYS A 129 -14.48 13.68 5.63
N ILE A 130 -13.16 13.79 5.53
CA ILE A 130 -12.19 12.73 5.84
C ILE A 130 -11.30 13.22 6.99
N VAL A 131 -11.15 12.42 8.02
CA VAL A 131 -10.22 12.69 9.12
C VAL A 131 -8.98 11.82 8.95
N ALA A 132 -7.80 12.43 9.03
CA ALA A 132 -6.50 11.76 8.94
C ALA A 132 -5.64 12.10 10.15
N ALA A 133 -4.63 11.30 10.43
CA ALA A 133 -3.72 11.58 11.53
C ALA A 133 -2.54 12.48 11.10
N MET A 134 -2.12 13.38 11.98
CA MET A 134 -0.85 14.09 11.84
C MET A 134 0.29 13.08 11.72
N ARG A 135 1.32 13.41 10.93
CA ARG A 135 2.44 12.56 10.51
C ARG A 135 2.05 11.42 9.56
N GLY A 136 0.77 11.24 9.20
CA GLY A 136 0.34 10.24 8.23
C GLY A 136 0.86 10.54 6.82
N PHE A 137 1.15 9.46 6.07
CA PHE A 137 1.53 9.52 4.66
C PHE A 137 0.65 8.56 3.86
N HIS A 138 -0.14 9.10 2.93
CA HIS A 138 -1.11 8.30 2.17
C HIS A 138 -0.92 8.40 0.65
N GLY A 139 0.06 9.16 0.17
CA GLY A 139 0.39 9.29 -1.25
C GLY A 139 0.62 10.72 -1.72
N ARG A 140 0.85 10.86 -3.03
CA ARG A 140 1.24 12.13 -3.67
C ARG A 140 0.26 12.60 -4.75
N THR A 141 -0.82 11.87 -5.05
CA THR A 141 -1.92 12.37 -5.87
C THR A 141 -2.75 13.38 -5.08
N PHE A 142 -3.49 14.27 -5.73
CA PHE A 142 -4.15 15.38 -5.05
C PHE A 142 -5.05 14.95 -3.88
N GLY A 143 -5.86 13.90 -4.02
CA GLY A 143 -6.69 13.41 -2.91
C GLY A 143 -5.88 12.71 -1.82
N ALA A 144 -4.93 11.84 -2.17
CA ALA A 144 -4.06 11.19 -1.21
C ALA A 144 -3.13 12.19 -0.50
N LEU A 145 -2.65 13.21 -1.23
CA LEU A 145 -1.85 14.30 -0.69
C LEU A 145 -2.65 15.16 0.30
N SER A 146 -3.95 15.32 0.07
CA SER A 146 -4.85 16.02 1.00
C SER A 146 -4.93 15.35 2.38
N ALA A 147 -4.68 14.02 2.47
CA ALA A 147 -4.60 13.26 3.72
C ALA A 147 -3.15 13.06 4.23
N THR A 148 -2.14 13.48 3.48
CA THR A 148 -0.73 13.41 3.87
C THR A 148 -0.35 14.65 4.69
N TRP A 149 0.21 14.44 5.89
CA TRP A 149 0.41 15.52 6.87
C TRP A 149 1.49 16.54 6.51
N ARG A 150 2.63 16.11 5.96
CA ARG A 150 3.83 16.94 5.79
C ARG A 150 3.54 18.16 4.92
N LYS A 151 3.76 19.38 5.48
CA LYS A 151 3.50 20.65 4.80
C LYS A 151 4.32 20.81 3.52
N GLU A 152 5.60 20.44 3.58
CA GLU A 152 6.53 20.55 2.46
C GLU A 152 6.06 19.76 1.23
N TYR A 153 5.23 18.74 1.44
CA TYR A 153 4.63 17.97 0.35
C TYR A 153 3.37 18.60 -0.21
N ARG A 154 2.61 19.36 0.61
CA ARG A 154 1.28 19.90 0.28
C ARG A 154 1.31 21.32 -0.26
N GLU A 155 2.02 22.22 0.44
CA GLU A 155 2.01 23.66 0.17
C GLU A 155 2.29 24.03 -1.29
N PRO A 156 3.24 23.39 -2.01
CA PRO A 156 3.49 23.70 -3.40
C PRO A 156 2.31 23.40 -4.37
N PHE A 157 1.34 22.61 -3.90
CA PHE A 157 0.23 22.11 -4.74
C PHE A 157 -1.15 22.59 -4.27
N GLU A 158 -1.21 23.54 -3.36
CA GLU A 158 -2.48 24.11 -2.92
C GLU A 158 -3.15 24.95 -4.02
N PRO A 159 -4.50 24.94 -4.14
CA PRO A 159 -5.44 24.29 -3.23
C PRO A 159 -5.59 22.78 -3.49
N LEU A 160 -5.56 22.00 -2.42
CA LEU A 160 -5.80 20.55 -2.46
C LEU A 160 -7.31 20.23 -2.43
N VAL A 161 -7.65 18.94 -2.44
CA VAL A 161 -9.04 18.49 -2.35
C VAL A 161 -9.62 18.88 -0.98
N PRO A 162 -10.76 19.60 -0.92
CA PRO A 162 -11.35 20.07 0.34
C PRO A 162 -11.97 18.93 1.16
N GLY A 163 -12.20 19.21 2.46
CA GLY A 163 -12.89 18.30 3.37
C GLY A 163 -11.95 17.34 4.11
N PHE A 164 -10.67 17.65 4.23
CA PHE A 164 -9.72 16.88 5.03
C PHE A 164 -9.39 17.63 6.33
N GLU A 165 -9.38 16.89 7.44
CA GLU A 165 -9.01 17.38 8.76
C GLU A 165 -7.95 16.49 9.38
N PHE A 166 -6.97 17.08 10.08
CA PHE A 166 -5.90 16.37 10.74
C PHE A 166 -6.00 16.42 12.25
N VAL A 167 -5.83 15.27 12.89
CA VAL A 167 -5.79 15.14 14.35
C VAL A 167 -4.47 14.54 14.81
N PRO A 168 -4.00 14.86 16.03
CA PRO A 168 -2.80 14.23 16.59
C PRO A 168 -2.98 12.70 16.69
N TYR A 169 -1.96 11.95 16.24
CA TYR A 169 -1.93 10.50 16.38
C TYR A 169 -1.84 10.08 17.86
N ASN A 170 -2.45 8.96 18.24
CA ASN A 170 -2.55 8.48 19.63
C ASN A 170 -3.26 9.46 20.60
N LYS A 171 -4.18 10.31 20.08
CA LYS A 171 -5.03 11.19 20.89
C LYS A 171 -6.51 10.90 20.60
N LEU A 172 -7.09 9.97 21.37
CA LEU A 172 -8.45 9.49 21.15
C LEU A 172 -9.49 10.59 21.39
N ASP A 173 -9.28 11.46 22.40
CA ASP A 173 -10.11 12.63 22.68
C ASP A 173 -10.24 13.54 21.46
N ARG A 174 -9.13 13.83 20.79
CA ARG A 174 -9.11 14.67 19.60
C ARG A 174 -9.79 13.99 18.42
N MET A 175 -9.64 12.68 18.28
CA MET A 175 -10.35 11.91 17.24
C MET A 175 -11.85 11.96 17.49
N GLN A 176 -12.30 11.82 18.74
CA GLN A 176 -13.70 11.87 19.12
C GLN A 176 -14.34 13.25 18.85
N GLU A 177 -13.59 14.35 19.07
CA GLU A 177 -14.03 15.70 18.72
C GLU A 177 -14.15 15.90 17.21
N ALA A 178 -13.21 15.37 16.44
CA ALA A 178 -13.13 15.57 15.00
C ALA A 178 -14.12 14.70 14.19
N VAL A 179 -14.44 13.49 14.64
CA VAL A 179 -15.33 12.58 13.93
C VAL A 179 -16.79 12.88 14.31
N THR A 180 -17.53 13.39 13.34
CA THR A 180 -18.94 13.77 13.47
C THR A 180 -19.82 13.01 12.49
N GLU A 181 -21.11 13.24 12.53
CA GLU A 181 -22.08 12.70 11.57
C GLU A 181 -21.85 13.20 10.13
N GLU A 182 -21.00 14.20 9.92
CA GLU A 182 -20.59 14.68 8.58
C GLU A 182 -19.33 13.94 8.06
N THR A 183 -18.69 13.15 8.90
CA THR A 183 -17.46 12.42 8.54
C THR A 183 -17.79 11.20 7.68
N ALA A 184 -17.24 11.16 6.48
CA ALA A 184 -17.31 10.01 5.58
C ALA A 184 -16.42 8.87 6.05
N ALA A 185 -15.19 9.19 6.41
CA ALA A 185 -14.22 8.20 6.90
C ALA A 185 -13.11 8.80 7.75
N VAL A 186 -12.49 7.93 8.53
CA VAL A 186 -11.17 8.14 9.15
C VAL A 186 -10.16 7.26 8.42
N ILE A 187 -8.99 7.80 8.06
CA ILE A 187 -7.87 7.02 7.53
C ILE A 187 -6.70 7.04 8.48
N LEU A 188 -6.14 5.85 8.79
CA LEU A 188 -4.96 5.67 9.64
C LEU A 188 -4.02 4.60 9.09
N GLU A 189 -2.72 4.81 9.31
CA GLU A 189 -1.72 3.74 9.34
C GLU A 189 -1.71 3.11 10.74
N VAL A 190 -1.63 1.79 10.86
CA VAL A 190 -1.48 1.11 12.17
C VAL A 190 -0.11 1.39 12.77
N VAL A 191 0.90 1.50 11.92
CA VAL A 191 2.23 2.04 12.22
C VAL A 191 2.54 3.10 11.19
N GLN A 192 2.70 4.35 11.62
CA GLN A 192 3.07 5.44 10.72
C GLN A 192 4.50 5.26 10.23
N GLY A 193 4.67 4.75 8.99
CA GLY A 193 5.99 4.42 8.45
C GLY A 193 6.81 5.66 8.10
N GLU A 194 6.36 6.42 7.12
CA GLU A 194 7.03 7.64 6.63
C GLU A 194 7.08 8.75 7.72
N GLY A 195 6.13 8.73 8.64
CA GLY A 195 6.07 9.64 9.78
C GLY A 195 7.16 9.43 10.82
N GLY A 196 7.95 8.33 10.77
CA GLY A 196 9.05 8.04 11.68
C GLY A 196 8.91 6.73 12.48
N VAL A 197 8.16 5.76 11.95
CA VAL A 197 7.90 4.45 12.55
C VAL A 197 7.23 4.56 13.93
N TYR A 198 6.07 5.24 13.96
CA TYR A 198 5.27 5.39 15.18
C TYR A 198 4.12 4.37 15.21
N PRO A 199 4.12 3.39 16.12
CA PRO A 199 3.00 2.48 16.31
C PRO A 199 1.81 3.20 16.96
N GLY A 200 0.60 2.76 16.60
CA GLY A 200 -0.62 3.19 17.25
C GLY A 200 -0.82 2.48 18.58
N ASP A 201 -1.27 3.21 19.59
CA ASP A 201 -1.64 2.63 20.87
C ASP A 201 -2.87 1.73 20.69
N PRO A 202 -2.92 0.52 21.31
CA PRO A 202 -4.03 -0.41 21.14
C PRO A 202 -5.40 0.18 21.51
N GLU A 203 -5.46 0.99 22.56
CA GLU A 203 -6.70 1.67 22.99
C GLU A 203 -7.14 2.73 21.98
N TYR A 204 -6.18 3.51 21.46
CA TYR A 204 -6.43 4.50 20.44
C TYR A 204 -7.01 3.88 19.17
N LEU A 205 -6.35 2.86 18.61
CA LEU A 205 -6.78 2.23 17.36
C LEU A 205 -8.17 1.59 17.48
N ARG A 206 -8.43 0.86 18.57
CA ARG A 206 -9.77 0.29 18.85
C ARG A 206 -10.81 1.36 19.13
N GLY A 207 -10.43 2.42 19.84
CA GLY A 207 -11.30 3.56 20.11
C GLY A 207 -11.71 4.30 18.84
N VAL A 208 -10.78 4.53 17.91
CA VAL A 208 -11.09 5.12 16.59
C VAL A 208 -12.08 4.27 15.80
N GLN A 209 -11.90 2.95 15.78
CA GLN A 209 -12.86 2.04 15.16
C GLN A 209 -14.25 2.17 15.78
N ALA A 210 -14.33 2.21 17.11
CA ALA A 210 -15.62 2.36 17.83
C ALA A 210 -16.30 3.70 17.52
N ILE A 211 -15.54 4.81 17.51
CA ILE A 211 -16.03 6.14 17.14
C ILE A 211 -16.58 6.14 15.70
N CYS A 212 -15.85 5.53 14.75
CA CYS A 212 -16.33 5.40 13.38
C CYS A 212 -17.66 4.64 13.29
N GLN A 213 -17.80 3.55 14.05
CA GLN A 213 -19.04 2.78 14.10
C GLN A 213 -20.20 3.60 14.70
N GLU A 214 -19.96 4.27 15.81
CA GLU A 214 -20.95 5.13 16.49
C GLU A 214 -21.45 6.26 15.59
N LYS A 215 -20.55 6.95 14.91
CA LYS A 215 -20.86 8.11 14.05
C LYS A 215 -21.27 7.72 12.63
N GLY A 216 -21.27 6.43 12.30
CA GLY A 216 -21.57 5.95 10.96
C GLY A 216 -20.53 6.35 9.90
N ALA A 217 -19.34 6.74 10.32
CA ALA A 217 -18.18 6.93 9.46
C ALA A 217 -17.55 5.58 9.08
N LEU A 218 -16.82 5.52 7.97
CA LEU A 218 -16.04 4.34 7.61
C LEU A 218 -14.63 4.40 8.20
N PHE A 219 -14.11 3.27 8.64
CA PHE A 219 -12.73 3.14 9.09
C PHE A 219 -11.86 2.57 7.98
N ILE A 220 -10.90 3.37 7.49
CA ILE A 220 -9.93 3.02 6.46
C ILE A 220 -8.58 2.77 7.13
N VAL A 221 -8.03 1.56 6.96
CA VAL A 221 -6.66 1.27 7.38
C VAL A 221 -5.75 1.27 6.17
N ASP A 222 -4.68 2.04 6.26
CA ASP A 222 -3.63 2.08 5.26
C ASP A 222 -2.55 1.05 5.60
N GLU A 223 -2.61 -0.10 4.94
CA GLU A 223 -1.66 -1.22 5.05
C GLU A 223 -0.66 -1.25 3.87
N ILE A 224 -0.52 -0.14 3.15
CA ILE A 224 0.38 -0.07 1.98
C ILE A 224 1.82 -0.39 2.38
N GLN A 225 2.27 0.09 3.54
CA GLN A 225 3.62 -0.20 4.03
C GLN A 225 3.64 -1.35 5.03
N THR A 226 2.63 -1.47 5.88
CA THR A 226 2.59 -2.42 7.00
C THR A 226 2.13 -3.81 6.61
N GLY A 227 1.44 -3.96 5.48
CA GLY A 227 0.91 -5.22 4.99
C GLY A 227 1.97 -6.19 4.46
N PHE A 228 1.50 -7.36 4.08
CA PHE A 228 2.28 -8.45 3.47
C PHE A 228 3.50 -8.87 4.29
N GLY A 229 3.31 -9.07 5.58
CA GLY A 229 4.30 -9.67 6.47
C GLY A 229 5.24 -8.68 7.15
N ARG A 230 5.20 -7.38 6.84
CA ARG A 230 6.16 -6.38 7.32
C ARG A 230 6.27 -6.34 8.84
N THR A 231 5.17 -6.45 9.56
CA THR A 231 5.10 -6.29 11.02
C THR A 231 5.06 -7.62 11.78
N GLY A 232 5.22 -8.75 11.10
CA GLY A 232 5.14 -10.09 11.72
C GLY A 232 3.77 -10.75 11.64
N LYS A 233 2.77 -10.08 11.08
CA LYS A 233 1.45 -10.61 10.69
C LYS A 233 1.24 -10.34 9.20
N THR A 234 0.27 -10.99 8.57
CA THR A 234 -0.05 -10.70 7.17
C THR A 234 -0.43 -9.24 7.01
N PHE A 235 -1.26 -8.71 7.90
CA PHE A 235 -1.61 -7.29 8.01
C PHE A 235 -1.41 -6.80 9.45
N ALA A 236 -0.95 -5.56 9.61
CA ALA A 236 -0.67 -4.99 10.93
C ALA A 236 -1.93 -4.83 11.80
N CYS A 237 -3.08 -4.60 11.20
CA CYS A 237 -4.36 -4.49 11.91
C CYS A 237 -4.71 -5.78 12.70
N GLU A 238 -4.15 -6.93 12.33
CA GLU A 238 -4.33 -8.19 13.06
C GLU A 238 -3.69 -8.20 14.46
N HIS A 239 -2.68 -7.35 14.72
CA HIS A 239 -2.09 -7.23 16.06
C HIS A 239 -3.07 -6.63 17.08
N TYR A 240 -4.09 -5.92 16.60
CA TYR A 240 -5.01 -5.14 17.42
C TYR A 240 -6.48 -5.62 17.28
N ASP A 241 -6.71 -6.72 16.56
CA ASP A 241 -8.04 -7.24 16.24
C ASP A 241 -8.98 -6.22 15.56
N LEU A 242 -8.41 -5.33 14.75
CA LEU A 242 -9.19 -4.30 14.05
C LEU A 242 -10.03 -4.91 12.92
N ARG A 243 -11.18 -4.29 12.69
CA ARG A 243 -12.15 -4.65 11.63
C ARG A 243 -12.44 -3.42 10.77
N PRO A 244 -11.49 -2.99 9.94
CA PRO A 244 -11.70 -1.83 9.08
C PRO A 244 -12.75 -2.12 8.00
N ASP A 245 -13.42 -1.06 7.55
CA ASP A 245 -14.39 -1.12 6.45
C ASP A 245 -13.72 -1.14 5.08
N LEU A 246 -12.57 -0.46 4.99
CA LEU A 246 -11.71 -0.42 3.80
C LEU A 246 -10.25 -0.61 4.23
N MET A 247 -9.48 -1.34 3.45
CA MET A 247 -8.05 -1.52 3.67
C MET A 247 -7.28 -1.29 2.38
N CYS A 248 -6.38 -0.30 2.38
CA CYS A 248 -5.53 0.01 1.25
C CYS A 248 -4.24 -0.82 1.31
N VAL A 249 -3.89 -1.49 0.22
CA VAL A 249 -2.68 -2.32 0.11
C VAL A 249 -1.95 -2.05 -1.20
N ALA A 250 -0.62 -2.15 -1.20
CA ALA A 250 0.24 -2.03 -2.38
C ALA A 250 1.64 -2.60 -2.08
N LYS A 251 2.69 -1.90 -2.46
CA LYS A 251 4.13 -2.21 -2.18
C LYS A 251 4.46 -3.70 -2.25
N GLY A 252 4.43 -4.41 -1.13
CA GLY A 252 4.76 -5.83 -1.04
C GLY A 252 3.80 -6.79 -1.74
N LEU A 253 2.72 -6.29 -2.35
CA LEU A 253 1.66 -7.11 -2.96
C LEU A 253 2.13 -7.95 -4.15
N ALA A 254 2.87 -7.37 -5.11
CA ALA A 254 3.18 -8.00 -6.39
C ALA A 254 4.67 -8.20 -6.65
N GLY A 255 5.49 -8.37 -5.60
CA GLY A 255 6.91 -8.73 -5.68
C GLY A 255 7.79 -7.76 -6.48
N GLY A 256 7.40 -6.49 -6.56
CA GLY A 256 8.10 -5.42 -7.28
C GLY A 256 7.35 -4.86 -8.48
N LEU A 257 6.32 -5.52 -8.99
CA LEU A 257 5.48 -4.95 -10.05
C LEU A 257 4.48 -3.93 -9.50
N PRO A 258 4.18 -2.84 -10.24
CA PRO A 258 3.22 -1.83 -9.83
C PRO A 258 1.82 -2.40 -9.63
N MET A 259 1.36 -2.46 -8.39
CA MET A 259 0.02 -2.92 -8.05
C MET A 259 -0.43 -2.33 -6.72
N GLY A 260 -1.72 -2.05 -6.63
CA GLY A 260 -2.42 -1.71 -5.40
C GLY A 260 -3.81 -2.34 -5.38
N ALA A 261 -4.42 -2.36 -4.21
CA ALA A 261 -5.79 -2.78 -4.06
C ALA A 261 -6.47 -2.08 -2.87
N VAL A 262 -7.79 -2.03 -2.92
CA VAL A 262 -8.64 -1.72 -1.77
C VAL A 262 -9.46 -2.96 -1.46
N LEU A 263 -9.27 -3.52 -0.28
CA LEU A 263 -10.18 -4.54 0.26
C LEU A 263 -11.42 -3.84 0.83
N ILE A 264 -12.57 -4.43 0.59
CA ILE A 264 -13.88 -3.82 0.80
C ILE A 264 -14.70 -4.70 1.73
N GLY A 265 -15.07 -4.15 2.89
CA GLY A 265 -15.89 -4.82 3.90
C GLY A 265 -17.38 -4.71 3.64
N ALA A 266 -18.15 -5.49 4.42
CA ALA A 266 -19.60 -5.62 4.28
C ALA A 266 -20.36 -4.29 4.41
N ARG A 267 -19.90 -3.34 5.26
CA ARG A 267 -20.54 -2.01 5.41
C ARG A 267 -20.46 -1.15 4.15
N VAL A 268 -19.47 -1.39 3.29
CA VAL A 268 -19.34 -0.73 1.99
C VAL A 268 -20.06 -1.51 0.91
N GLY A 269 -19.93 -2.83 0.92
CA GLY A 269 -20.66 -3.74 0.04
C GLY A 269 -20.30 -3.59 -1.44
N ALA A 270 -21.27 -3.93 -2.30
CA ALA A 270 -21.10 -3.83 -3.75
C ALA A 270 -21.32 -2.38 -4.22
N LEU A 271 -20.34 -1.86 -4.95
CA LEU A 271 -20.40 -0.50 -5.51
C LEU A 271 -21.14 -0.46 -6.85
N PRO A 272 -21.81 0.66 -7.18
CA PRO A 272 -22.47 0.84 -8.47
C PRO A 272 -21.47 0.73 -9.64
N LYS A 273 -21.94 0.20 -10.76
CA LYS A 273 -21.11 0.10 -11.98
C LYS A 273 -20.71 1.48 -12.48
N ARG A 274 -19.49 1.61 -13.03
CA ARG A 274 -18.94 2.81 -13.69
C ARG A 274 -18.64 4.00 -12.76
N VAL A 275 -18.73 3.87 -11.45
CA VAL A 275 -18.43 4.96 -10.50
C VAL A 275 -16.93 5.22 -10.36
N HIS A 276 -16.11 4.22 -10.65
CA HIS A 276 -14.65 4.29 -10.60
C HIS A 276 -14.02 3.26 -11.51
N GLY A 277 -12.74 3.46 -11.88
CA GLY A 277 -11.99 2.53 -12.72
C GLY A 277 -10.58 3.06 -13.01
N ASN A 278 -9.78 2.21 -13.62
CA ASN A 278 -8.48 2.51 -14.16
C ASN A 278 -8.19 1.59 -15.36
N THR A 279 -7.16 1.90 -16.14
CA THR A 279 -6.83 1.14 -17.36
C THR A 279 -6.08 -0.15 -17.06
N PHE A 280 -5.10 -0.13 -16.15
CA PHE A 280 -4.17 -1.24 -15.94
C PHE A 280 -4.43 -2.06 -14.68
N GLY A 281 -5.29 -1.61 -13.78
CA GLY A 281 -5.56 -2.30 -12.52
C GLY A 281 -6.13 -3.69 -12.73
N GLY A 282 -5.51 -4.67 -12.08
CA GLY A 282 -5.88 -6.07 -12.23
C GLY A 282 -5.47 -6.68 -13.57
N ASN A 283 -4.40 -6.16 -14.24
CA ASN A 283 -3.84 -6.81 -15.41
C ASN A 283 -3.32 -8.21 -15.05
N PRO A 284 -3.42 -9.19 -15.98
CA PRO A 284 -3.03 -10.57 -15.72
C PRO A 284 -1.59 -10.75 -15.24
N LEU A 285 -0.65 -9.96 -15.77
CA LEU A 285 0.76 -10.07 -15.41
C LEU A 285 1.01 -9.73 -13.93
N CYS A 286 0.52 -8.58 -13.48
CA CYS A 286 0.65 -8.18 -12.06
C CYS A 286 -0.16 -9.10 -11.15
N CYS A 287 -1.32 -9.61 -11.60
CA CYS A 287 -2.10 -10.59 -10.83
C CYS A 287 -1.35 -11.90 -10.62
N ALA A 288 -0.69 -12.43 -11.65
CA ALA A 288 0.13 -13.63 -11.54
C ALA A 288 1.32 -13.43 -10.59
N ALA A 289 2.00 -12.29 -10.70
CA ALA A 289 3.09 -11.92 -9.80
C ALA A 289 2.61 -11.80 -8.34
N ALA A 290 1.44 -11.17 -8.10
CA ALA A 290 0.87 -11.03 -6.77
C ALA A 290 0.47 -12.40 -6.16
N LEU A 291 -0.14 -13.29 -6.94
CA LEU A 291 -0.46 -14.64 -6.51
C LEU A 291 0.80 -15.42 -6.09
N ALA A 292 1.87 -15.35 -6.90
CA ALA A 292 3.14 -15.97 -6.58
C ALA A 292 3.80 -15.36 -5.34
N THR A 293 3.72 -14.03 -5.19
CA THR A 293 4.24 -13.31 -4.01
C THR A 293 3.53 -13.74 -2.74
N ILE A 294 2.20 -13.75 -2.74
CA ILE A 294 1.40 -14.18 -1.57
C ILE A 294 1.65 -15.67 -1.28
N GLY A 295 1.67 -16.52 -2.31
CA GLY A 295 1.98 -17.94 -2.13
C GLY A 295 3.37 -18.19 -1.52
N TYR A 296 4.37 -17.42 -1.91
CA TYR A 296 5.71 -17.50 -1.32
C TYR A 296 5.75 -16.97 0.13
N LEU A 297 5.05 -15.87 0.43
CA LEU A 297 4.90 -15.34 1.80
C LEU A 297 4.33 -16.42 2.74
N GLU A 298 3.31 -17.14 2.29
CA GLU A 298 2.67 -18.21 3.08
C GLU A 298 3.56 -19.45 3.20
N SER A 299 4.08 -19.98 2.08
CA SER A 299 4.88 -21.22 2.09
C SER A 299 6.15 -21.11 2.91
N GLU A 300 6.78 -19.93 2.92
CA GLU A 300 8.00 -19.66 3.70
C GLU A 300 7.71 -19.08 5.08
N ASN A 301 6.42 -18.89 5.42
CA ASN A 301 5.99 -18.27 6.68
C ASN A 301 6.74 -16.95 6.97
N LEU A 302 6.85 -16.09 5.94
CA LEU A 302 7.66 -14.88 6.04
C LEU A 302 7.17 -13.89 7.13
N PRO A 303 5.87 -13.75 7.42
CA PRO A 303 5.43 -12.92 8.53
C PRO A 303 6.05 -13.36 9.87
N ARG A 304 6.03 -14.66 10.18
CA ARG A 304 6.68 -15.20 11.39
C ARG A 304 8.19 -14.94 11.40
N ARG A 305 8.86 -15.17 10.28
CA ARG A 305 10.30 -14.89 10.15
C ARG A 305 10.62 -13.41 10.36
N ALA A 306 9.75 -12.51 9.90
CA ALA A 306 9.88 -11.06 10.13
C ALA A 306 9.76 -10.72 11.63
N ALA A 307 8.80 -11.33 12.34
CA ALA A 307 8.67 -11.18 13.80
C ALA A 307 9.94 -11.64 14.53
N GLU A 308 10.41 -12.86 14.25
CA GLU A 308 11.61 -13.44 14.86
C GLU A 308 12.87 -12.57 14.63
N ARG A 309 13.04 -12.01 13.42
CA ARG A 309 14.16 -11.10 13.12
C ARG A 309 13.99 -9.73 13.75
N GLY A 310 12.75 -9.25 13.87
CA GLY A 310 12.43 -8.01 14.57
C GLY A 310 12.83 -8.09 16.04
N GLU A 311 12.45 -9.17 16.73
CA GLU A 311 12.87 -9.43 18.12
C GLU A 311 14.39 -9.50 18.26
N GLN A 312 15.07 -10.17 17.34
CA GLN A 312 16.54 -10.27 17.33
C GLN A 312 17.22 -8.91 17.14
N LEU A 313 16.62 -8.00 16.37
CA LEU A 313 17.17 -6.65 16.14
C LEU A 313 16.92 -5.71 17.32
N LEU A 314 15.89 -5.96 18.12
CA LEU A 314 15.57 -5.16 19.31
C LEU A 314 16.37 -5.59 20.56
N ALA A 315 16.89 -6.80 20.58
CA ALA A 315 17.72 -7.35 21.68
C ALA A 315 19.16 -6.86 21.59
#